data_e25f1f39026e087fa1bbb4a132480be1
#
_entry.id   e25f1f39026e087fa1bbb4a132480be1
#
_cell.length_a   1.000
_cell.length_b   1.000
_cell.length_c   1.000
_cell.angle_alpha   90.00
_cell.angle_beta   90.00
_cell.angle_gamma   90.00
#
_symmetry.space_group_name_H-M   'P 1'
#
loop_
_entity.id
_entity.type
_entity.pdbx_description
1 polymer ?
#
loop_
_entity_poly.entity_id
_entity_poly.type
_entity_poly.pdbx_seq_one_letter_code
_entity_poly.pdbx_strand_id
1 'polypeptide(L)'
;MKFLAGVGVAQIFDGERLVASANALIDSSISISVSTEDLRAGTGAKLFGRYMHSSGMTLKLTDAMFNLEYIAMNTGSDVTLGGDVMKSEELTAAAGKLTLSTNPKPFFNGATKVYVLKEGGAGSYQAYPVAGNVVDLGNASDNGKYCVRYMANDAYASRILINSNFIPKTLSVILTANLYEAGSCGAATVDNASLAGSLQIKVFRFQLNGNQELSMTATGVSNTSIEGTARDDLFLYNLIF
;
A
#
# COMPACT_ATOMS: atom_id res chain seq x y z
N MET A 1 12.48 -35.63 1.84
CA MET A 1 13.20 -34.36 1.55
C MET A 1 12.21 -33.22 1.72
N LYS A 2 12.56 -32.21 2.50
CA LYS A 2 11.66 -31.08 2.78
C LYS A 2 12.07 -29.88 1.93
N PHE A 3 11.09 -29.13 1.41
CA PHE A 3 11.32 -27.92 0.61
C PHE A 3 10.23 -26.87 0.87
N LEU A 4 10.60 -25.61 0.69
CA LEU A 4 9.66 -24.49 0.76
C LEU A 4 9.04 -24.28 -0.62
N ALA A 5 7.72 -24.09 -0.66
CA ALA A 5 7.02 -23.72 -1.88
C ALA A 5 5.99 -22.62 -1.61
N GLY A 6 5.85 -21.73 -2.59
CA GLY A 6 4.99 -20.57 -2.51
C GLY A 6 5.68 -19.36 -1.87
N VAL A 7 4.97 -18.24 -1.85
CA VAL A 7 5.47 -16.94 -1.38
C VAL A 7 5.18 -16.67 0.09
N GLY A 8 4.37 -17.51 0.72
CA GLY A 8 3.98 -17.34 2.12
C GLY A 8 2.91 -16.28 2.37
N VAL A 9 2.68 -16.02 3.65
CA VAL A 9 1.76 -15.00 4.18
C VAL A 9 2.55 -14.12 5.14
N ALA A 10 2.44 -12.81 4.99
CA ALA A 10 3.07 -11.87 5.89
C ALA A 10 2.06 -11.15 6.78
N GLN A 11 2.34 -11.10 8.07
CA GLN A 11 1.59 -10.35 9.07
C GLN A 11 2.47 -9.23 9.60
N ILE A 12 1.97 -7.99 9.55
CA ILE A 12 2.71 -6.79 9.86
C ILE A 12 2.08 -6.12 11.08
N PHE A 13 2.89 -5.84 12.09
CA PHE A 13 2.44 -5.28 13.36
C PHE A 13 3.11 -3.94 13.64
N ASP A 14 2.33 -2.99 14.17
CA ASP A 14 2.79 -1.75 14.77
C ASP A 14 2.59 -1.88 16.29
N GLY A 15 3.67 -2.22 17.01
CA GLY A 15 3.58 -2.67 18.38
C GLY A 15 2.79 -3.97 18.52
N GLU A 16 1.68 -3.94 19.24
CA GLU A 16 0.78 -5.08 19.41
C GLU A 16 -0.37 -5.11 18.39
N ARG A 17 -0.54 -4.04 17.61
CA ARG A 17 -1.61 -3.91 16.63
C ARG A 17 -1.23 -4.57 15.31
N LEU A 18 -2.02 -5.55 14.85
CA LEU A 18 -1.93 -6.07 13.49
C LEU A 18 -2.42 -4.97 12.51
N VAL A 19 -1.50 -4.41 11.73
CA VAL A 19 -1.78 -3.33 10.79
C VAL A 19 -2.17 -3.87 9.43
N ALA A 20 -1.46 -4.90 8.97
CA ALA A 20 -1.73 -5.51 7.67
C ALA A 20 -1.46 -7.00 7.68
N SER A 21 -2.25 -7.72 6.86
CA SER A 21 -2.06 -9.14 6.57
C SER A 21 -1.98 -9.32 5.07
N ALA A 22 -0.79 -9.60 4.56
CA ALA A 22 -0.52 -9.81 3.14
C ALA A 22 -0.74 -11.29 2.81
N ASN A 23 -1.94 -11.62 2.38
CA ASN A 23 -2.35 -12.99 2.03
C ASN A 23 -2.23 -13.27 0.52
N ALA A 24 -2.03 -12.25 -0.29
CA ALA A 24 -1.92 -12.33 -1.75
C ALA A 24 -0.53 -11.91 -2.24
N LEU A 25 0.51 -12.34 -1.53
CA LEU A 25 1.88 -12.07 -1.93
C LEU A 25 2.18 -12.68 -3.30
N ILE A 26 2.79 -11.89 -4.17
CA ILE A 26 3.33 -12.35 -5.46
C ILE A 26 4.78 -12.76 -5.26
N ASP A 27 5.51 -12.01 -4.43
CA ASP A 27 6.92 -12.24 -4.16
C ASP A 27 7.24 -11.90 -2.70
N SER A 28 8.13 -12.70 -2.12
CA SER A 28 8.70 -12.44 -0.80
C SER A 28 10.17 -12.86 -0.81
N SER A 29 11.05 -11.95 -0.46
CA SER A 29 12.47 -12.23 -0.42
C SER A 29 13.09 -11.71 0.87
N ILE A 30 13.99 -12.52 1.41
CA ILE A 30 14.82 -12.18 2.56
C ILE A 30 16.27 -12.31 2.13
N SER A 31 17.02 -11.23 2.27
CA SER A 31 18.46 -11.20 1.98
C SER A 31 19.22 -10.92 3.25
N ILE A 32 20.15 -11.79 3.59
CA ILE A 32 21.09 -11.61 4.69
C ILE A 32 22.45 -11.33 4.07
N SER A 33 23.06 -10.23 4.45
CA SER A 33 24.38 -9.81 3.95
C SER A 33 25.35 -9.58 5.10
N VAL A 34 26.60 -9.91 4.84
CA VAL A 34 27.74 -9.63 5.76
C VAL A 34 28.81 -8.92 4.96
N SER A 35 29.22 -7.75 5.43
CA SER A 35 30.33 -7.03 4.84
C SER A 35 31.63 -7.45 5.52
N THR A 36 32.61 -7.85 4.70
CA THR A 36 33.91 -8.26 5.16
C THR A 36 34.99 -7.39 4.54
N GLU A 37 36.02 -7.11 5.29
CA GLU A 37 37.22 -6.39 4.82
C GLU A 37 38.47 -7.23 4.97
N ASP A 38 39.27 -7.25 3.92
CA ASP A 38 40.55 -7.96 3.89
C ASP A 38 41.64 -7.04 4.42
N LEU A 39 42.27 -7.43 5.53
CA LEU A 39 43.47 -6.79 6.01
C LEU A 39 44.66 -7.31 5.22
N ARG A 40 45.28 -6.45 4.43
CA ARG A 40 46.47 -6.77 3.63
C ARG A 40 47.68 -6.00 4.12
N ALA A 41 48.80 -6.68 4.35
CA ALA A 41 49.98 -6.07 4.89
C ALA A 41 51.27 -6.67 4.27
N GLY A 42 52.39 -5.95 4.43
CA GLY A 42 53.72 -6.37 4.01
C GLY A 42 53.97 -6.23 2.51
N THR A 43 55.20 -6.61 2.10
CA THR A 43 55.65 -6.57 0.70
C THR A 43 54.83 -7.56 -0.14
N GLY A 44 54.13 -7.05 -1.17
CA GLY A 44 53.27 -7.85 -2.02
C GLY A 44 51.80 -7.91 -1.54
N ALA A 45 51.42 -7.06 -0.57
CA ALA A 45 50.02 -6.91 -0.08
C ALA A 45 49.34 -8.26 0.22
N LYS A 46 50.03 -9.15 0.91
CA LYS A 46 49.53 -10.47 1.29
C LYS A 46 48.30 -10.34 2.22
N LEU A 47 47.32 -11.21 2.05
CA LEU A 47 46.19 -11.29 2.96
C LEU A 47 46.67 -11.70 4.35
N PHE A 48 46.50 -10.83 5.32
CA PHE A 48 46.89 -11.03 6.70
C PHE A 48 45.73 -11.53 7.54
N GLY A 49 44.55 -11.05 7.23
CA GLY A 49 43.32 -11.46 7.91
C GLY A 49 42.08 -10.90 7.21
N ARG A 50 40.94 -11.38 7.61
CA ARG A 50 39.64 -10.87 7.19
C ARG A 50 38.78 -10.63 8.42
N TYR A 51 38.15 -9.48 8.51
CA TYR A 51 37.20 -9.18 9.58
C TYR A 51 35.85 -8.77 9.05
N MET A 52 34.82 -9.07 9.82
CA MET A 52 33.45 -8.67 9.55
C MET A 52 33.17 -7.35 10.26
N HIS A 53 32.64 -6.36 9.56
CA HIS A 53 32.37 -5.05 10.16
C HIS A 53 30.90 -4.65 10.14
N SER A 54 30.07 -5.29 9.32
CA SER A 54 28.63 -5.07 9.36
C SER A 54 27.88 -6.30 8.85
N SER A 55 26.70 -6.50 9.41
CA SER A 55 25.70 -7.45 8.93
C SER A 55 24.39 -6.73 8.72
N GLY A 56 23.60 -7.19 7.80
CA GLY A 56 22.28 -6.60 7.49
C GLY A 56 21.31 -7.64 6.98
N MET A 57 20.05 -7.41 7.25
CA MET A 57 18.96 -8.20 6.68
C MET A 57 17.97 -7.26 6.01
N THR A 58 17.64 -7.55 4.77
CA THR A 58 16.63 -6.85 3.99
C THR A 58 15.46 -7.80 3.75
N LEU A 59 14.25 -7.32 3.95
CA LEU A 59 13.02 -8.00 3.62
C LEU A 59 12.28 -7.18 2.57
N LYS A 60 11.85 -7.85 1.50
CA LYS A 60 10.99 -7.28 0.47
C LYS A 60 9.75 -8.16 0.30
N LEU A 61 8.59 -7.54 0.30
CA LEU A 61 7.29 -8.18 0.12
C LEU A 61 6.56 -7.44 -1.00
N THR A 62 6.00 -8.18 -1.95
CA THR A 62 5.17 -7.63 -3.03
C THR A 62 3.80 -8.26 -2.95
N ASP A 63 2.77 -7.45 -2.74
CA ASP A 63 1.38 -7.89 -2.63
C ASP A 63 0.61 -7.52 -3.91
N ALA A 64 -0.24 -8.44 -4.39
CA ALA A 64 -1.14 -8.19 -5.49
C ALA A 64 -2.30 -7.27 -5.10
N MET A 65 -2.57 -7.12 -3.81
CA MET A 65 -3.68 -6.31 -3.31
C MET A 65 -3.21 -4.91 -2.92
N PHE A 66 -3.96 -3.92 -3.38
CA PHE A 66 -3.77 -2.56 -2.90
C PHE A 66 -4.24 -2.44 -1.45
N ASN A 67 -3.37 -1.94 -0.59
CA ASN A 67 -3.70 -1.64 0.81
C ASN A 67 -3.17 -0.25 1.18
N LEU A 68 -4.08 0.62 1.60
CA LEU A 68 -3.75 1.99 1.99
C LEU A 68 -2.82 2.04 3.21
N GLU A 69 -2.89 1.05 4.09
CA GLU A 69 -2.01 0.92 5.26
C GLU A 69 -0.53 0.80 4.86
N TYR A 70 -0.21 0.19 3.70
CA TYR A 70 1.17 0.12 3.23
C TYR A 70 1.77 1.50 2.94
N ILE A 71 0.96 2.40 2.36
CA ILE A 71 1.37 3.79 2.13
C ILE A 71 1.52 4.51 3.47
N ALA A 72 0.57 4.32 4.38
CA ALA A 72 0.61 4.93 5.71
C ALA A 72 1.87 4.54 6.48
N MET A 73 2.22 3.24 6.49
CA MET A 73 3.42 2.74 7.14
C MET A 73 4.71 3.31 6.54
N ASN A 74 4.81 3.36 5.21
CA ASN A 74 5.97 3.91 4.51
C ASN A 74 6.16 5.41 4.73
N THR A 75 5.08 6.14 4.96
CA THR A 75 5.12 7.59 5.23
C THR A 75 5.07 7.94 6.71
N GLY A 76 4.97 6.93 7.59
CA GLY A 76 4.82 7.16 9.04
C GLY A 76 3.51 7.83 9.44
N SER A 77 2.53 7.81 8.54
CA SER A 77 1.21 8.39 8.75
C SER A 77 0.23 7.35 9.28
N ASP A 78 -0.97 7.79 9.62
CA ASP A 78 -2.07 6.89 9.99
C ASP A 78 -3.22 7.03 9.00
N VAL A 79 -3.92 5.91 8.76
CA VAL A 79 -5.17 5.92 8.01
C VAL A 79 -6.28 6.44 8.90
N THR A 80 -6.96 7.49 8.45
CA THR A 80 -8.10 8.08 9.15
C THR A 80 -9.37 7.91 8.34
N LEU A 81 -10.50 7.67 9.01
CA LEU A 81 -11.81 7.60 8.39
C LEU A 81 -12.45 8.97 8.31
N GLY A 82 -13.24 9.17 7.25
CA GLY A 82 -13.92 10.41 6.97
C GLY A 82 -13.01 11.44 6.27
N GLY A 83 -13.58 12.14 5.31
CA GLY A 83 -12.85 13.19 4.60
C GLY A 83 -13.65 13.78 3.47
N ASP A 84 -13.14 14.87 2.95
CA ASP A 84 -13.75 15.52 1.79
C ASP A 84 -13.22 14.84 0.52
N VAL A 85 -14.14 14.33 -0.29
CA VAL A 85 -13.88 13.62 -1.54
C VAL A 85 -14.59 14.28 -2.71
N MET A 86 -14.06 14.10 -3.91
CA MET A 86 -14.72 14.51 -5.14
C MET A 86 -15.87 13.57 -5.44
N LYS A 87 -17.10 14.07 -5.42
CA LYS A 87 -18.29 13.36 -5.90
C LYS A 87 -18.60 13.72 -7.34
N SER A 88 -19.10 12.74 -8.07
CA SER A 88 -19.63 12.89 -9.42
C SER A 88 -21.03 12.31 -9.44
N GLU A 89 -22.02 13.11 -9.86
CA GLU A 89 -23.43 12.71 -9.94
C GLU A 89 -24.00 13.09 -11.30
N GLU A 90 -24.93 12.27 -11.79
CA GLU A 90 -25.77 12.58 -12.94
C GLU A 90 -27.12 13.01 -12.43
N LEU A 91 -27.47 14.27 -12.66
CA LEU A 91 -28.69 14.87 -12.15
C LEU A 91 -29.55 15.46 -13.29
N THR A 92 -30.86 15.39 -13.14
CA THR A 92 -31.79 16.07 -14.03
C THR A 92 -32.21 17.38 -13.38
N ALA A 93 -32.10 18.48 -14.13
CA ALA A 93 -32.57 19.77 -13.68
C ALA A 93 -34.07 19.80 -13.58
N ALA A 94 -34.61 20.42 -12.55
CA ALA A 94 -36.02 20.72 -12.40
C ALA A 94 -36.20 22.23 -12.24
N ALA A 95 -36.87 22.87 -13.18
CA ALA A 95 -37.04 24.31 -13.22
C ALA A 95 -35.73 25.09 -13.12
N GLY A 96 -34.69 24.61 -13.84
CA GLY A 96 -33.35 25.20 -13.85
C GLY A 96 -32.52 25.01 -12.58
N LYS A 97 -32.91 24.10 -11.71
CA LYS A 97 -32.21 23.79 -10.47
C LYS A 97 -31.77 22.34 -10.42
N LEU A 98 -30.56 22.13 -9.86
CA LEU A 98 -30.03 20.81 -9.56
C LEU A 98 -29.97 20.62 -8.05
N THR A 99 -30.52 19.52 -7.56
CA THR A 99 -30.44 19.16 -6.12
C THR A 99 -29.41 18.07 -5.93
N LEU A 100 -28.34 18.40 -5.21
CA LEU A 100 -27.24 17.49 -4.90
C LEU A 100 -27.65 16.52 -3.79
N SER A 101 -27.08 15.33 -3.81
CA SER A 101 -27.34 14.31 -2.76
C SER A 101 -26.75 14.69 -1.40
N THR A 102 -25.70 15.52 -1.38
CA THR A 102 -25.05 15.99 -0.16
C THR A 102 -24.67 17.46 -0.27
N ASN A 103 -24.50 18.14 0.88
CA ASN A 103 -24.05 19.51 0.90
C ASN A 103 -22.59 19.60 0.43
N PRO A 104 -22.27 20.42 -0.59
CA PRO A 104 -20.91 20.61 -1.05
C PRO A 104 -20.03 21.30 -0.02
N LYS A 105 -18.75 21.02 -0.13
CA LYS A 105 -17.65 21.59 0.64
C LYS A 105 -16.77 22.47 -0.25
N PRO A 106 -16.00 23.39 0.35
CA PRO A 106 -15.02 24.17 -0.40
C PRO A 106 -13.98 23.28 -1.10
N PHE A 107 -13.58 23.65 -2.32
CA PHE A 107 -12.42 23.10 -2.96
C PHE A 107 -11.16 23.64 -2.29
N PHE A 108 -10.34 22.76 -1.72
CA PHE A 108 -9.14 23.14 -0.97
C PHE A 108 -9.46 24.26 0.04
N ASN A 109 -8.85 25.40 -0.09
CA ASN A 109 -9.05 26.57 0.78
C ASN A 109 -9.91 27.66 0.11
N GLY A 110 -10.62 27.32 -0.94
CA GLY A 110 -11.40 28.28 -1.74
C GLY A 110 -12.88 28.34 -1.40
N ALA A 111 -13.64 29.00 -2.26
CA ALA A 111 -15.10 29.06 -2.15
C ALA A 111 -15.74 27.70 -2.50
N THR A 112 -16.90 27.45 -1.89
CA THR A 112 -17.73 26.29 -2.27
C THR A 112 -18.28 26.50 -3.68
N LYS A 113 -17.93 25.62 -4.60
CA LYS A 113 -18.35 25.63 -6.00
C LYS A 113 -18.78 24.26 -6.42
N VAL A 114 -19.67 24.21 -7.38
CA VAL A 114 -20.12 23.00 -8.05
C VAL A 114 -19.85 23.13 -9.53
N TYR A 115 -19.20 22.14 -10.12
CA TYR A 115 -18.87 22.10 -11.54
C TYR A 115 -19.92 21.28 -12.27
N VAL A 116 -20.54 21.89 -13.25
CA VAL A 116 -21.69 21.33 -13.98
C VAL A 116 -21.37 21.27 -15.47
N LEU A 117 -21.69 20.14 -16.10
CA LEU A 117 -21.61 19.95 -17.55
C LEU A 117 -22.94 19.37 -18.05
N LYS A 118 -23.56 19.99 -19.05
CA LYS A 118 -24.76 19.48 -19.66
C LYS A 118 -24.48 18.21 -20.46
N GLU A 119 -25.33 17.18 -20.30
CA GLU A 119 -25.18 15.94 -21.07
C GLU A 119 -25.29 16.23 -22.58
N GLY A 120 -24.38 15.65 -23.38
CA GLY A 120 -24.29 15.90 -24.82
C GLY A 120 -23.78 17.29 -25.20
N GLY A 121 -23.39 18.13 -24.25
CA GLY A 121 -22.80 19.43 -24.50
C GLY A 121 -21.33 19.31 -24.89
N ALA A 122 -20.92 19.97 -25.98
CA ALA A 122 -19.52 20.06 -26.44
C ALA A 122 -18.66 21.02 -25.58
N GLY A 123 -19.08 21.36 -24.37
CA GLY A 123 -18.45 22.38 -23.54
C GLY A 123 -17.61 21.83 -22.40
N SER A 124 -16.93 22.74 -21.70
CA SER A 124 -16.22 22.48 -20.47
C SER A 124 -17.15 22.62 -19.26
N TYR A 125 -16.77 22.01 -18.13
CA TYR A 125 -17.47 22.23 -16.87
C TYR A 125 -17.53 23.70 -16.48
N GLN A 126 -18.74 24.16 -16.15
CA GLN A 126 -19.00 25.52 -15.66
C GLN A 126 -19.11 25.51 -14.14
N ALA A 127 -18.51 26.50 -13.49
CA ALA A 127 -18.53 26.62 -12.03
C ALA A 127 -19.76 27.46 -11.59
N TYR A 128 -20.58 26.88 -10.75
CA TYR A 128 -21.76 27.54 -10.19
C TYR A 128 -21.61 27.73 -8.67
N PRO A 129 -22.12 28.85 -8.14
CA PRO A 129 -22.32 29.00 -6.71
C PRO A 129 -23.43 28.05 -6.25
N VAL A 130 -23.41 27.67 -5.00
CA VAL A 130 -24.38 26.75 -4.42
C VAL A 130 -24.95 27.32 -3.13
N ALA A 131 -26.27 27.14 -2.95
CA ALA A 131 -26.97 27.50 -1.72
C ALA A 131 -27.49 26.20 -1.05
N GLY A 132 -26.82 25.80 0.05
CA GLY A 132 -27.05 24.49 0.66
C GLY A 132 -26.66 23.37 -0.31
N ASN A 133 -27.62 22.54 -0.73
CA ASN A 133 -27.42 21.47 -1.72
C ASN A 133 -28.09 21.78 -3.08
N VAL A 134 -28.47 23.04 -3.34
CA VAL A 134 -29.16 23.42 -4.58
C VAL A 134 -28.25 24.33 -5.42
N VAL A 135 -28.07 23.93 -6.68
CA VAL A 135 -27.38 24.72 -7.72
C VAL A 135 -28.40 25.35 -8.63
N ASP A 136 -28.36 26.66 -8.80
CA ASP A 136 -29.20 27.39 -9.73
C ASP A 136 -28.49 27.60 -11.06
N LEU A 137 -29.04 27.08 -12.15
CA LEU A 137 -28.51 27.17 -13.51
C LEU A 137 -28.85 28.51 -14.20
N GLY A 138 -29.72 29.32 -13.58
CA GLY A 138 -30.12 30.61 -14.09
C GLY A 138 -31.20 30.57 -15.21
N ASN A 139 -31.64 29.39 -15.61
CA ASN A 139 -32.70 29.24 -16.62
C ASN A 139 -33.79 28.29 -16.12
N ALA A 140 -34.89 28.87 -15.66
CA ALA A 140 -36.03 28.13 -15.09
C ALA A 140 -36.70 27.15 -16.07
N SER A 141 -36.48 27.26 -17.37
CA SER A 141 -36.99 26.33 -18.37
C SER A 141 -36.10 25.12 -18.62
N ASP A 142 -34.90 25.07 -17.98
CA ASP A 142 -33.97 23.98 -18.19
C ASP A 142 -34.35 22.76 -17.34
N ASN A 143 -34.64 21.65 -18.03
CA ASN A 143 -34.95 20.34 -17.44
C ASN A 143 -34.01 19.25 -18.02
N GLY A 144 -32.84 19.64 -18.50
CA GLY A 144 -31.85 18.74 -19.07
C GLY A 144 -31.13 17.88 -18.03
N LYS A 145 -30.38 16.92 -18.53
CA LYS A 145 -29.48 16.11 -17.70
C LYS A 145 -28.10 16.72 -17.63
N TYR A 146 -27.45 16.59 -16.48
CA TYR A 146 -26.17 17.19 -16.18
C TYR A 146 -25.25 16.24 -15.41
N CYS A 147 -23.99 16.23 -15.80
CA CYS A 147 -22.92 15.67 -15.00
C CYS A 147 -22.42 16.74 -14.02
N VAL A 148 -22.46 16.44 -12.74
CA VAL A 148 -22.12 17.38 -11.66
C VAL A 148 -20.95 16.86 -10.86
N ARG A 149 -19.98 17.72 -10.59
CA ARG A 149 -18.81 17.40 -9.76
C ARG A 149 -18.63 18.42 -8.66
N TYR A 150 -18.42 17.94 -7.44
CA TYR A 150 -18.25 18.80 -6.27
C TYR A 150 -17.53 18.06 -5.14
N MET A 151 -16.92 18.80 -4.21
CA MET A 151 -16.37 18.24 -3.00
C MET A 151 -17.48 18.00 -1.99
N ALA A 152 -17.47 16.85 -1.34
CA ALA A 152 -18.40 16.54 -0.27
C ALA A 152 -17.73 15.70 0.80
N ASN A 153 -18.21 15.82 2.04
CA ASN A 153 -17.74 14.96 3.11
C ASN A 153 -18.30 13.55 2.95
N ASP A 154 -17.42 12.57 3.04
CA ASP A 154 -17.77 11.15 3.08
C ASP A 154 -17.20 10.53 4.37
N ALA A 155 -18.10 10.03 5.21
CA ALA A 155 -17.73 9.42 6.49
C ALA A 155 -17.00 8.07 6.32
N TYR A 156 -17.15 7.42 5.17
CA TYR A 156 -16.55 6.11 4.86
C TYR A 156 -15.26 6.23 4.04
N ALA A 157 -14.89 7.41 3.60
CA ALA A 157 -13.65 7.61 2.89
C ALA A 157 -12.46 7.33 3.82
N SER A 158 -11.50 6.57 3.35
CA SER A 158 -10.22 6.40 4.03
C SER A 158 -9.21 7.36 3.45
N ARG A 159 -8.48 8.07 4.30
CA ARG A 159 -7.48 9.06 3.88
C ARG A 159 -6.18 8.93 4.66
N ILE A 160 -5.10 9.34 4.04
CA ILE A 160 -3.79 9.52 4.65
C ILE A 160 -3.36 10.97 4.43
N LEU A 161 -2.86 11.60 5.45
CA LEU A 161 -2.19 12.90 5.34
C LEU A 161 -0.69 12.68 5.40
N ILE A 162 0.00 12.95 4.31
CA ILE A 162 1.46 12.82 4.22
C ILE A 162 2.08 14.20 4.41
N ASN A 163 2.91 14.35 5.43
CA ASN A 163 3.65 15.57 5.69
C ASN A 163 4.98 15.58 4.90
N SER A 164 5.54 16.75 4.63
CA SER A 164 6.81 16.88 3.89
C SER A 164 8.00 16.22 4.58
N ASN A 165 7.96 16.09 5.90
CA ASN A 165 8.99 15.47 6.73
C ASN A 165 8.48 14.13 7.28
N PHE A 166 8.22 13.19 6.40
CA PHE A 166 7.76 11.87 6.83
C PHE A 166 8.92 10.98 7.30
N ILE A 167 8.64 10.14 8.29
CA ILE A 167 9.58 9.15 8.82
C ILE A 167 8.87 7.79 8.77
N PRO A 168 9.39 6.82 8.01
CA PRO A 168 8.79 5.49 7.93
C PRO A 168 8.71 4.82 9.29
N LYS A 169 7.64 4.06 9.52
CA LYS A 169 7.44 3.34 10.78
C LYS A 169 8.42 2.19 10.93
N THR A 170 8.76 1.90 12.19
CA THR A 170 9.44 0.66 12.56
C THR A 170 8.39 -0.34 13.01
N LEU A 171 8.36 -1.49 12.37
CA LEU A 171 7.30 -2.49 12.47
C LEU A 171 7.86 -3.84 12.91
N SER A 172 7.00 -4.78 13.24
CA SER A 172 7.36 -6.19 13.38
C SER A 172 6.69 -6.99 12.28
N VAL A 173 7.40 -7.95 11.70
CA VAL A 173 6.89 -8.77 10.61
C VAL A 173 7.00 -10.24 10.96
N ILE A 174 5.93 -10.99 10.71
CA ILE A 174 5.92 -12.45 10.77
C ILE A 174 5.60 -12.96 9.38
N LEU A 175 6.57 -13.60 8.74
CA LEU A 175 6.39 -14.29 7.47
C LEU A 175 6.23 -15.78 7.71
N THR A 176 5.15 -16.36 7.21
CA THR A 176 4.87 -17.80 7.30
C THR A 176 4.83 -18.41 5.92
N ALA A 177 5.68 -19.39 5.65
CA ALA A 177 5.74 -20.11 4.39
C ALA A 177 5.48 -21.61 4.61
N ASN A 178 4.82 -22.25 3.66
CA ASN A 178 4.51 -23.67 3.73
C ASN A 178 5.74 -24.53 3.45
N LEU A 179 5.93 -25.55 4.26
CA LEU A 179 6.96 -26.56 4.11
C LEU A 179 6.33 -27.86 3.62
N TYR A 180 6.84 -28.37 2.53
CA TYR A 180 6.37 -29.62 1.92
C TYR A 180 7.41 -30.72 2.05
N GLU A 181 6.95 -31.95 2.12
CA GLU A 181 7.80 -33.14 2.12
C GLU A 181 7.48 -34.02 0.93
N ALA A 182 8.51 -34.31 0.14
CA ALA A 182 8.41 -35.29 -0.94
C ALA A 182 8.75 -36.66 -0.41
N GLY A 183 8.07 -37.68 -0.95
CA GLY A 183 8.35 -39.10 -0.65
C GLY A 183 9.81 -39.47 -0.94
N SER A 184 10.30 -40.53 -0.31
CA SER A 184 11.70 -40.90 -0.27
C SER A 184 12.29 -41.45 -1.59
N CYS A 185 11.48 -41.68 -2.63
CA CYS A 185 11.89 -42.32 -3.89
C CYS A 185 11.30 -41.64 -5.12
N GLY A 186 11.71 -40.40 -5.42
CA GLY A 186 11.27 -39.78 -6.67
C GLY A 186 11.62 -38.30 -6.75
N ALA A 187 11.50 -37.69 -7.94
CA ALA A 187 11.60 -36.25 -8.10
C ALA A 187 10.50 -35.57 -7.27
N ALA A 188 10.90 -34.71 -6.39
CA ALA A 188 9.97 -33.90 -5.59
C ALA A 188 9.23 -32.94 -6.52
N THR A 189 7.98 -33.25 -6.83
CA THR A 189 7.07 -32.34 -7.52
C THR A 189 6.06 -31.81 -6.52
N VAL A 190 5.59 -30.58 -6.73
CA VAL A 190 4.58 -29.94 -5.86
C VAL A 190 3.30 -30.78 -5.83
N ASP A 191 2.97 -31.45 -6.94
CA ASP A 191 1.76 -32.27 -7.09
C ASP A 191 1.77 -33.54 -6.24
N ASN A 192 2.97 -34.06 -5.86
CA ASN A 192 3.13 -35.28 -5.09
C ASN A 192 3.65 -35.04 -3.67
N ALA A 193 3.75 -33.76 -3.26
CA ALA A 193 4.24 -33.41 -1.96
C ALA A 193 3.09 -33.20 -0.97
N SER A 194 3.25 -33.74 0.23
CA SER A 194 2.34 -33.47 1.34
C SER A 194 2.81 -32.28 2.16
N LEU A 195 1.88 -31.52 2.72
CA LEU A 195 2.21 -30.45 3.67
C LEU A 195 2.83 -31.07 4.92
N ALA A 196 4.08 -30.74 5.18
CA ALA A 196 4.85 -31.26 6.32
C ALA A 196 4.89 -30.28 7.50
N GLY A 197 4.50 -29.03 7.27
CA GLY A 197 4.53 -28.01 8.30
C GLY A 197 4.65 -26.60 7.72
N SER A 198 5.16 -25.67 8.51
CA SER A 198 5.42 -24.31 8.08
C SER A 198 6.74 -23.77 8.65
N LEU A 199 7.36 -22.89 7.89
CA LEU A 199 8.47 -22.06 8.36
C LEU A 199 7.93 -20.69 8.71
N GLN A 200 8.18 -20.25 9.94
CA GLN A 200 7.80 -18.94 10.42
C GLN A 200 9.04 -18.09 10.71
N ILE A 201 9.15 -16.95 10.07
CA ILE A 201 10.26 -16.02 10.23
C ILE A 201 9.73 -14.77 10.91
N LYS A 202 10.29 -14.42 12.06
CA LYS A 202 9.90 -13.24 12.84
C LYS A 202 11.01 -12.21 12.78
N VAL A 203 10.68 -11.00 12.32
CA VAL A 203 11.54 -9.82 12.32
C VAL A 203 10.97 -8.84 13.32
N PHE A 204 11.68 -8.62 14.43
CA PHE A 204 11.13 -7.86 15.56
C PHE A 204 11.16 -6.35 15.34
N ARG A 205 12.17 -5.83 14.64
CA ARG A 205 12.29 -4.41 14.32
C ARG A 205 12.66 -4.23 12.86
N PHE A 206 11.64 -4.05 12.05
CA PHE A 206 11.73 -3.85 10.62
C PHE A 206 11.50 -2.38 10.30
N GLN A 207 12.55 -1.68 9.88
CA GLN A 207 12.48 -0.29 9.44
C GLN A 207 12.24 -0.24 7.94
N LEU A 208 11.13 0.37 7.57
CA LEU A 208 10.79 0.60 6.16
C LEU A 208 11.76 1.60 5.51
N ASN A 209 12.05 1.41 4.23
CA ASN A 209 12.91 2.31 3.46
C ASN A 209 12.19 3.62 3.06
N GLY A 210 10.87 3.70 3.23
CA GLY A 210 10.06 4.86 2.87
C GLY A 210 9.81 5.00 1.36
N ASN A 211 10.33 4.10 0.55
CA ASN A 211 10.10 4.11 -0.89
C ASN A 211 8.72 3.52 -1.19
N GLN A 212 7.88 4.32 -1.82
CA GLN A 212 6.56 3.89 -2.27
C GLN A 212 6.33 4.35 -3.69
N GLU A 213 6.03 3.40 -4.56
CA GLU A 213 5.61 3.66 -5.92
C GLU A 213 4.19 3.14 -6.12
N LEU A 214 3.30 3.99 -6.60
CA LEU A 214 1.97 3.61 -7.02
C LEU A 214 1.87 3.78 -8.53
N SER A 215 1.91 2.69 -9.26
CA SER A 215 1.75 2.69 -10.72
C SER A 215 0.33 2.29 -11.09
N MET A 216 -0.32 3.13 -11.90
CA MET A 216 -1.65 2.86 -12.45
C MET A 216 -1.55 2.78 -13.97
N THR A 217 -1.82 1.59 -14.52
CA THR A 217 -1.78 1.34 -15.96
C THR A 217 -3.14 0.88 -16.47
N ALA A 218 -3.45 1.17 -17.72
CA ALA A 218 -4.75 0.81 -18.31
C ALA A 218 -4.97 -0.70 -18.41
N THR A 219 -3.91 -1.50 -18.43
CA THR A 219 -3.96 -2.95 -18.66
C THR A 219 -3.32 -3.78 -17.55
N GLY A 220 -2.78 -3.14 -16.51
CA GLY A 220 -2.08 -3.81 -15.42
C GLY A 220 -2.79 -3.72 -14.08
N VAL A 221 -2.48 -4.64 -13.19
CA VAL A 221 -2.86 -4.57 -11.78
C VAL A 221 -1.75 -3.86 -11.03
N SER A 222 -2.11 -2.87 -10.20
CA SER A 222 -1.15 -2.21 -9.32
C SER A 222 -0.74 -3.15 -8.20
N ASN A 223 0.55 -3.43 -8.13
CA ASN A 223 1.14 -4.15 -7.01
C ASN A 223 1.65 -3.16 -5.97
N THR A 224 1.55 -3.54 -4.72
CA THR A 224 2.12 -2.75 -3.63
C THR A 224 3.31 -3.49 -3.05
N SER A 225 4.45 -2.83 -2.97
CA SER A 225 5.66 -3.41 -2.38
C SER A 225 6.04 -2.72 -1.08
N ILE A 226 6.53 -3.52 -0.14
CA ILE A 226 7.11 -3.07 1.11
C ILE A 226 8.54 -3.56 1.14
N GLU A 227 9.47 -2.65 1.37
CA GLU A 227 10.87 -2.98 1.49
C GLU A 227 11.49 -2.25 2.68
N GLY A 228 12.37 -2.93 3.40
CA GLY A 228 13.03 -2.35 4.54
C GLY A 228 14.14 -3.23 5.06
N THR A 229 14.77 -2.76 6.13
CA THR A 229 15.88 -3.43 6.78
C THR A 229 15.53 -3.76 8.23
N ALA A 230 16.00 -4.91 8.70
CA ALA A 230 15.91 -5.22 10.12
C ALA A 230 16.97 -4.41 10.88
N ARG A 231 16.56 -3.77 11.97
CA ARG A 231 17.41 -2.90 12.79
C ARG A 231 18.11 -3.62 13.94
N ASP A 232 17.55 -4.74 14.36
CA ASP A 232 18.11 -5.55 15.44
C ASP A 232 18.63 -6.88 14.87
N ASP A 233 19.66 -7.41 15.50
CA ASP A 233 20.26 -8.71 15.13
C ASP A 233 19.38 -9.90 15.54
N LEU A 234 18.15 -9.66 15.95
CA LEU A 234 17.22 -10.68 16.42
C LEU A 234 16.22 -11.06 15.32
N PHE A 235 16.51 -12.19 14.68
CA PHE A 235 15.55 -12.90 13.83
C PHE A 235 15.26 -14.26 14.46
N LEU A 236 14.05 -14.68 14.39
CA LEU A 236 13.68 -15.99 14.87
C LEU A 236 13.09 -16.82 13.72
N TYR A 237 13.71 -17.95 13.46
CA TYR A 237 13.20 -18.96 12.53
C TYR A 237 12.57 -20.09 13.34
N ASN A 238 11.27 -20.28 13.20
CA ASN A 238 10.55 -21.39 13.81
C ASN A 238 10.14 -22.38 12.72
N LEU A 239 10.49 -23.65 12.90
CA LEU A 239 9.96 -24.74 12.11
C LEU A 239 8.81 -25.37 12.88
N ILE A 240 7.63 -25.38 12.31
CA ILE A 240 6.41 -25.91 12.91
C ILE A 240 6.01 -27.15 12.09
N PHE A 241 5.93 -28.30 12.77
CA PHE A 241 5.58 -29.59 12.18
C PHE A 241 4.17 -30.01 12.57
#